data_37de38f976e49d21261cf3bb1f202e82
#
_entry.id   37de38f976e49d21261cf3bb1f202e82
#
_cell.length_a   1.000
_cell.length_b   1.000
_cell.length_c   1.000
_cell.angle_alpha   90.00
_cell.angle_beta   90.00
_cell.angle_gamma   90.00
#
_symmetry.space_group_name_H-M   'P 1'
#
loop_
_entity.id
_entity.type
_entity.pdbx_description
1 polymer ?
#
loop_
_entity_poly.entity_id
_entity_poly.type
_entity_poly.pdbx_seq_one_letter_code
_entity_poly.pdbx_strand_id
1 'polypeptide(L)'
;MNAKVKKALKILVWVVGLIILVPILLVATIPLWLGPIVRPSVNAIAPKLTKTAFNIDKLYLNPYTCNFELGGVVVGNPEGFSDAHAVKLGYFNVDVDADTISKDVIVVDNVEVSDIYVTLLRNDEGKTNVDIIQENVLGAKEEESKSVELMEKEAAEAERKDQVSEEELKVEKEALGFNKKIIVNHFAFKNVSGKLALSKNVVIPFAIPSIELKDIGRDSGGYDVDHLVAAIIKEFWSSVMTSAVDFSNALGDKASKAINSLNDASNSLKGLFKKN
;
A
#
# COMPACT_ATOMS: atom_id res chain seq x y z
N MET A 1 29.79 -45.09 36.09
CA MET A 1 29.94 -43.85 35.32
C MET A 1 30.40 -42.76 36.27
N ASN A 2 31.58 -42.16 35.98
CA ASN A 2 32.29 -41.26 36.88
C ASN A 2 31.49 -39.98 37.09
N ALA A 3 31.43 -39.42 38.29
CA ALA A 3 30.65 -38.20 38.61
C ALA A 3 30.98 -37.00 37.68
N LYS A 4 32.23 -36.89 37.23
CA LYS A 4 32.69 -35.88 36.25
C LYS A 4 32.03 -36.06 34.87
N VAL A 5 31.85 -37.33 34.41
CA VAL A 5 31.19 -37.66 33.14
C VAL A 5 29.70 -37.34 33.18
N LYS A 6 29.02 -37.60 34.30
CA LYS A 6 27.61 -37.22 34.48
C LYS A 6 27.40 -35.69 34.46
N LYS A 7 28.32 -34.95 35.05
CA LYS A 7 28.30 -33.46 35.06
C LYS A 7 28.56 -32.90 33.67
N ALA A 8 29.53 -33.42 32.95
CA ALA A 8 29.83 -33.04 31.56
C ALA A 8 28.66 -33.35 30.63
N LEU A 9 28.01 -34.51 30.77
CA LEU A 9 26.85 -34.88 29.97
C LEU A 9 25.64 -33.96 30.23
N LYS A 10 25.39 -33.56 31.48
CA LYS A 10 24.36 -32.58 31.80
C LYS A 10 24.64 -31.23 31.15
N ILE A 11 25.88 -30.73 31.24
CA ILE A 11 26.26 -29.48 30.62
C ILE A 11 26.08 -29.53 29.09
N LEU A 12 26.50 -30.63 28.47
CA LEU A 12 26.33 -30.86 27.03
C LEU A 12 24.85 -30.82 26.62
N VAL A 13 23.97 -31.50 27.36
CA VAL A 13 22.52 -31.51 27.11
C VAL A 13 21.92 -30.07 27.23
N TRP A 14 22.36 -29.34 28.26
CA TRP A 14 21.90 -27.92 28.41
C TRP A 14 22.39 -27.04 27.29
N VAL A 15 23.66 -27.16 26.85
CA VAL A 15 24.22 -26.40 25.74
C VAL A 15 23.51 -26.72 24.42
N VAL A 16 23.31 -28.01 24.12
CA VAL A 16 22.54 -28.43 22.93
C VAL A 16 21.09 -27.93 23.00
N GLY A 17 20.46 -28.05 24.17
CA GLY A 17 19.12 -27.52 24.39
C GLY A 17 19.04 -26.00 24.14
N LEU A 18 20.02 -25.24 24.61
CA LEU A 18 20.10 -23.77 24.39
C LEU A 18 20.34 -23.44 22.89
N ILE A 19 21.21 -24.17 22.20
CA ILE A 19 21.50 -23.98 20.77
C ILE A 19 20.24 -24.23 19.91
N ILE A 20 19.35 -25.10 20.33
CA ILE A 20 18.09 -25.36 19.63
C ILE A 20 17.01 -24.35 20.06
N LEU A 21 16.90 -24.04 21.35
CA LEU A 21 15.85 -23.20 21.90
C LEU A 21 15.98 -21.75 21.45
N VAL A 22 17.21 -21.19 21.42
CA VAL A 22 17.43 -19.78 21.06
C VAL A 22 16.96 -19.46 19.65
N PRO A 23 17.30 -20.20 18.58
CA PRO A 23 16.79 -19.92 17.24
C PRO A 23 15.26 -20.07 17.16
N ILE A 24 14.67 -21.06 17.85
CA ILE A 24 13.21 -21.22 17.90
C ILE A 24 12.55 -19.99 18.51
N LEU A 25 13.08 -19.46 19.62
CA LEU A 25 12.57 -18.25 20.24
C LEU A 25 12.76 -17.02 19.34
N LEU A 26 13.90 -16.89 18.67
CA LEU A 26 14.15 -15.80 17.73
C LEU A 26 13.13 -15.84 16.59
N VAL A 27 12.88 -16.99 15.99
CA VAL A 27 11.88 -17.15 14.94
C VAL A 27 10.49 -16.84 15.49
N ALA A 28 10.08 -17.38 16.62
CA ALA A 28 8.77 -17.16 17.21
C ALA A 28 8.48 -15.66 17.53
N THR A 29 9.53 -14.86 17.74
CA THR A 29 9.38 -13.43 18.05
C THR A 29 9.46 -12.50 16.83
N ILE A 30 9.63 -13.02 15.60
CA ILE A 30 9.70 -12.22 14.36
C ILE A 30 8.59 -11.15 14.27
N PRO A 31 7.31 -11.45 14.51
CA PRO A 31 6.25 -10.45 14.42
C PRO A 31 6.43 -9.24 15.33
N LEU A 32 7.13 -9.40 16.46
CA LEU A 32 7.32 -8.32 17.44
C LEU A 32 8.32 -7.26 17.01
N TRP A 33 9.33 -7.64 16.21
CA TRP A 33 10.43 -6.75 15.84
C TRP A 33 10.50 -6.44 14.34
N LEU A 34 9.78 -7.19 13.48
CA LEU A 34 9.80 -6.97 12.04
C LEU A 34 9.24 -5.57 11.67
N GLY A 35 8.10 -5.18 12.21
CA GLY A 35 7.51 -3.88 11.99
C GLY A 35 8.42 -2.72 12.45
N PRO A 36 8.92 -2.71 13.69
CA PRO A 36 9.88 -1.73 14.16
C PRO A 36 11.17 -1.60 13.33
N ILE A 37 11.62 -2.67 12.68
CA ILE A 37 12.80 -2.62 11.79
C ILE A 37 12.45 -2.03 10.43
N VAL A 38 11.31 -2.42 9.84
CA VAL A 38 10.90 -1.99 8.50
C VAL A 38 10.38 -0.54 8.49
N ARG A 39 9.66 -0.12 9.52
CA ARG A 39 9.04 1.20 9.60
C ARG A 39 10.01 2.38 9.34
N PRO A 40 11.22 2.45 9.95
CA PRO A 40 12.16 3.52 9.68
C PRO A 40 12.59 3.60 8.22
N SER A 41 12.74 2.46 7.55
CA SER A 41 13.10 2.40 6.13
C SER A 41 11.98 2.97 5.26
N VAL A 42 10.73 2.62 5.53
CA VAL A 42 9.57 3.18 4.82
C VAL A 42 9.48 4.69 5.04
N ASN A 43 9.61 5.16 6.29
CA ASN A 43 9.58 6.58 6.61
C ASN A 43 10.75 7.37 6.00
N ALA A 44 11.87 6.72 5.67
CA ALA A 44 12.99 7.34 4.99
C ALA A 44 12.84 7.38 3.45
N ILE A 45 12.18 6.38 2.87
CA ILE A 45 12.04 6.22 1.41
C ILE A 45 10.79 6.94 0.89
N ALA A 46 9.66 6.81 1.56
CA ALA A 46 8.39 7.34 1.08
C ALA A 46 8.40 8.87 0.83
N PRO A 47 9.04 9.73 1.65
CA PRO A 47 9.16 11.15 1.35
C PRO A 47 9.91 11.45 0.05
N LYS A 48 10.88 10.61 -0.32
CA LYS A 48 11.65 10.77 -1.56
C LYS A 48 10.79 10.47 -2.79
N LEU A 49 9.92 9.46 -2.69
CA LEU A 49 9.02 9.06 -3.76
C LEU A 49 7.86 10.05 -3.93
N THR A 50 7.23 10.44 -2.83
CA THR A 50 6.07 11.34 -2.85
C THR A 50 6.45 12.80 -3.01
N LYS A 51 7.71 13.16 -2.75
CA LYS A 51 8.21 14.55 -2.61
C LYS A 51 7.39 15.37 -1.60
N THR A 52 6.87 14.69 -0.57
CA THR A 52 6.09 15.30 0.52
C THR A 52 6.55 14.75 1.86
N ALA A 53 6.13 15.38 2.96
CA ALA A 53 6.29 14.79 4.27
C ALA A 53 5.49 13.47 4.34
N PHE A 54 6.10 12.43 4.88
CA PHE A 54 5.47 11.13 5.05
C PHE A 54 5.87 10.53 6.39
N ASN A 55 4.90 9.96 7.10
CA ASN A 55 5.16 9.26 8.35
C ASN A 55 4.18 8.10 8.55
N ILE A 56 4.68 7.01 9.10
CA ILE A 56 3.89 5.90 9.66
C ILE A 56 4.26 5.77 11.13
N ASP A 57 3.27 5.84 12.01
CA ASP A 57 3.49 5.70 13.46
C ASP A 57 3.64 4.24 13.88
N LYS A 58 2.83 3.34 13.31
CA LYS A 58 2.79 1.92 13.62
C LYS A 58 2.81 1.08 12.36
N LEU A 59 3.69 0.09 12.35
CA LEU A 59 3.76 -0.96 11.33
C LEU A 59 3.87 -2.31 12.06
N TYR A 60 2.94 -3.21 11.79
CA TYR A 60 2.96 -4.58 12.29
C TYR A 60 2.89 -5.56 11.11
N LEU A 61 3.76 -6.55 11.13
CA LEU A 61 3.87 -7.60 10.12
C LEU A 61 3.95 -8.95 10.84
N ASN A 62 3.01 -9.81 10.57
CA ASN A 62 3.04 -11.18 11.05
C ASN A 62 3.14 -12.16 9.88
N PRO A 63 4.34 -12.70 9.58
CA PRO A 63 4.52 -13.62 8.46
C PRO A 63 3.88 -14.99 8.68
N TYR A 64 3.53 -15.35 9.91
CA TYR A 64 2.93 -16.64 10.22
C TYR A 64 1.43 -16.67 9.97
N THR A 65 0.75 -15.58 10.29
CA THR A 65 -0.69 -15.41 10.05
C THR A 65 -0.97 -14.57 8.81
N CYS A 66 0.08 -14.09 8.13
CA CYS A 66 -0.03 -13.23 6.96
C CYS A 66 -0.89 -11.99 7.17
N ASN A 67 -0.80 -11.44 8.39
CA ASN A 67 -1.48 -10.22 8.80
C ASN A 67 -0.53 -9.03 8.71
N PHE A 68 -1.05 -7.93 8.15
CA PHE A 68 -0.36 -6.67 7.97
C PHE A 68 -1.21 -5.53 8.54
N GLU A 69 -0.62 -4.69 9.41
CA GLU A 69 -1.29 -3.52 9.95
C GLU A 69 -0.43 -2.25 9.81
N LEU A 70 -1.09 -1.16 9.43
CA LEU A 70 -0.54 0.20 9.52
C LEU A 70 -1.40 1.05 10.44
N GLY A 71 -0.74 1.94 11.17
CA GLY A 71 -1.43 2.91 12.01
C GLY A 71 -0.77 4.28 11.94
N GLY A 72 -1.60 5.34 11.94
CA GLY A 72 -1.12 6.71 11.96
C GLY A 72 -0.31 7.10 10.73
N VAL A 73 -0.80 6.76 9.53
CA VAL A 73 -0.14 7.19 8.28
C VAL A 73 -0.53 8.63 7.98
N VAL A 74 0.47 9.47 7.75
CA VAL A 74 0.29 10.88 7.37
C VAL A 74 1.09 11.16 6.11
N VAL A 75 0.41 11.68 5.09
CA VAL A 75 1.02 12.17 3.86
C VAL A 75 0.83 13.68 3.80
N GLY A 76 1.92 14.41 3.73
CA GLY A 76 1.92 15.86 3.60
C GLY A 76 1.45 16.32 2.22
N ASN A 77 1.13 17.60 2.10
CA ASN A 77 0.87 18.19 0.80
C ASN A 77 2.18 18.53 0.07
N PRO A 78 2.18 18.49 -1.27
CA PRO A 78 3.25 19.06 -2.07
C PRO A 78 3.41 20.57 -1.83
N GLU A 79 4.55 21.12 -2.24
CA GLU A 79 4.77 22.56 -2.20
C GLU A 79 3.69 23.32 -3.00
N GLY A 80 3.31 24.49 -2.51
CA GLY A 80 2.29 25.33 -3.14
C GLY A 80 0.85 25.09 -2.66
N PHE A 81 0.61 24.14 -1.77
CA PHE A 81 -0.70 23.92 -1.16
C PHE A 81 -0.74 24.40 0.29
N SER A 82 -1.86 25.00 0.69
CA SER A 82 -2.00 25.71 1.98
C SER A 82 -2.17 24.82 3.20
N ASP A 83 -2.59 23.56 3.00
CA ASP A 83 -2.81 22.62 4.08
C ASP A 83 -1.56 21.77 4.39
N ALA A 84 -1.38 21.40 5.65
CA ALA A 84 -0.23 20.62 6.08
C ALA A 84 -0.28 19.16 5.56
N HIS A 85 -1.47 18.59 5.34
CA HIS A 85 -1.65 17.18 5.03
C HIS A 85 -2.59 16.96 3.86
N ALA A 86 -2.19 16.06 2.94
CA ALA A 86 -3.03 15.55 1.86
C ALA A 86 -3.93 14.42 2.35
N VAL A 87 -3.34 13.46 3.08
CA VAL A 87 -4.04 12.27 3.59
C VAL A 87 -3.59 11.96 5.01
N LYS A 88 -4.55 11.61 5.85
CA LYS A 88 -4.32 10.94 7.13
C LYS A 88 -5.10 9.63 7.12
N LEU A 89 -4.47 8.56 7.57
CA LEU A 89 -5.07 7.25 7.71
C LEU A 89 -4.81 6.76 9.13
N GLY A 90 -5.88 6.56 9.90
CA GLY A 90 -5.77 6.09 11.27
C GLY A 90 -5.40 4.63 11.36
N TYR A 91 -6.05 3.77 10.55
CA TYR A 91 -5.84 2.33 10.60
C TYR A 91 -6.03 1.68 9.23
N PHE A 92 -5.15 0.74 8.93
CA PHE A 92 -5.22 -0.15 7.78
C PHE A 92 -4.82 -1.56 8.20
N ASN A 93 -5.61 -2.55 7.83
CA ASN A 93 -5.33 -3.95 8.09
C ASN A 93 -5.60 -4.79 6.84
N VAL A 94 -4.73 -5.74 6.60
CA VAL A 94 -4.92 -6.80 5.61
C VAL A 94 -4.66 -8.13 6.28
N ASP A 95 -5.59 -9.05 6.15
CA ASP A 95 -5.50 -10.43 6.63
C ASP A 95 -5.63 -11.39 5.45
N VAL A 96 -4.58 -12.17 5.22
CA VAL A 96 -4.47 -13.05 4.07
C VAL A 96 -4.53 -14.50 4.54
N ASP A 97 -5.32 -15.33 3.88
CA ASP A 97 -5.32 -16.77 4.09
C ASP A 97 -3.95 -17.36 3.73
N ALA A 98 -3.18 -17.68 4.78
CA ALA A 98 -1.81 -18.18 4.67
C ALA A 98 -1.69 -19.44 3.79
N ASP A 99 -2.72 -20.28 3.78
CA ASP A 99 -2.76 -21.51 2.99
C ASP A 99 -2.88 -21.24 1.48
N THR A 100 -3.19 -20.01 1.09
CA THR A 100 -3.35 -19.62 -0.32
C THR A 100 -2.13 -18.93 -0.92
N ILE A 101 -1.18 -18.48 -0.13
CA ILE A 101 -0.02 -17.70 -0.59
C ILE A 101 0.82 -18.45 -1.63
N SER A 102 0.94 -19.77 -1.51
CA SER A 102 1.66 -20.60 -2.48
C SER A 102 0.85 -20.98 -3.72
N LYS A 103 -0.48 -20.67 -3.74
CA LYS A 103 -1.39 -20.97 -4.85
C LYS A 103 -1.37 -19.89 -5.92
N ASP A 104 -1.96 -20.17 -7.09
CA ASP A 104 -2.13 -19.20 -8.17
C ASP A 104 -3.12 -18.09 -7.82
N VAL A 105 -4.06 -18.39 -6.90
CA VAL A 105 -5.04 -17.43 -6.38
C VAL A 105 -4.81 -17.25 -4.90
N ILE A 106 -4.50 -16.02 -4.50
CA ILE A 106 -4.38 -15.61 -3.11
C ILE A 106 -5.75 -15.14 -2.62
N VAL A 107 -6.16 -15.63 -1.47
CA VAL A 107 -7.39 -15.20 -0.80
C VAL A 107 -7.02 -14.24 0.32
N VAL A 108 -7.57 -13.03 0.24
CA VAL A 108 -7.50 -12.03 1.31
C VAL A 108 -8.82 -12.10 2.06
N ASP A 109 -8.76 -12.51 3.32
CA ASP A 109 -9.95 -12.70 4.14
C ASP A 109 -10.58 -11.38 4.54
N ASN A 110 -9.75 -10.40 4.90
CA ASN A 110 -10.23 -9.09 5.31
C ASN A 110 -9.26 -7.97 4.90
N VAL A 111 -9.83 -6.88 4.40
CA VAL A 111 -9.15 -5.59 4.26
C VAL A 111 -10.00 -4.55 4.98
N GLU A 112 -9.41 -3.88 5.95
CA GLU A 112 -10.05 -2.77 6.64
C GLU A 112 -9.22 -1.49 6.51
N VAL A 113 -9.88 -0.42 6.10
CA VAL A 113 -9.30 0.93 6.00
C VAL A 113 -10.19 1.86 6.79
N SER A 114 -9.68 2.45 7.86
CA SER A 114 -10.49 3.28 8.75
C SER A 114 -9.81 4.57 9.19
N ASP A 115 -10.66 5.52 9.64
CA ASP A 115 -10.24 6.84 10.09
C ASP A 115 -9.45 7.60 9.03
N ILE A 116 -10.01 7.65 7.81
CA ILE A 116 -9.41 8.35 6.69
C ILE A 116 -9.85 9.81 6.69
N TYR A 117 -8.87 10.71 6.61
CA TYR A 117 -9.12 12.13 6.34
C TYR A 117 -8.34 12.57 5.11
N VAL A 118 -9.06 13.02 4.09
CA VAL A 118 -8.48 13.46 2.82
C VAL A 118 -8.70 14.96 2.64
N THR A 119 -7.63 15.68 2.31
CA THR A 119 -7.72 17.08 1.88
C THR A 119 -7.43 17.14 0.38
N LEU A 120 -8.45 17.40 -0.42
CA LEU A 120 -8.29 17.57 -1.86
C LEU A 120 -8.26 19.06 -2.17
N LEU A 121 -7.09 19.55 -2.57
CA LEU A 121 -6.83 20.94 -2.91
C LEU A 121 -6.54 21.06 -4.40
N ARG A 122 -6.93 22.18 -5.01
CA ARG A 122 -6.58 22.50 -6.39
C ARG A 122 -5.68 23.73 -6.40
N ASN A 123 -4.59 23.67 -7.19
CA ASN A 123 -3.71 24.82 -7.39
C ASN A 123 -4.23 25.74 -8.50
N ASP A 124 -3.54 26.85 -8.73
CA ASP A 124 -3.91 27.85 -9.74
C ASP A 124 -3.79 27.31 -11.20
N GLU A 125 -3.03 26.21 -11.40
CA GLU A 125 -2.90 25.51 -12.68
C GLU A 125 -4.01 24.47 -12.93
N GLY A 126 -4.91 24.27 -11.96
CA GLY A 126 -6.01 23.33 -12.03
C GLY A 126 -5.65 21.89 -11.62
N LYS A 127 -4.40 21.61 -11.24
CA LYS A 127 -3.98 20.29 -10.72
C LYS A 127 -4.35 20.14 -9.25
N THR A 128 -4.69 18.93 -8.84
CA THR A 128 -4.90 18.63 -7.44
C THR A 128 -3.58 18.24 -6.75
N ASN A 129 -3.55 18.38 -5.42
CA ASN A 129 -2.42 17.90 -4.61
C ASN A 129 -2.19 16.40 -4.77
N VAL A 130 -3.27 15.62 -4.94
CA VAL A 130 -3.20 14.17 -5.18
C VAL A 130 -2.60 13.85 -6.55
N ASP A 131 -2.97 14.60 -7.61
CA ASP A 131 -2.39 14.45 -8.94
C ASP A 131 -0.86 14.64 -8.89
N ILE A 132 -0.39 15.67 -8.17
CA ILE A 132 1.05 15.95 -8.04
C ILE A 132 1.78 14.86 -7.25
N ILE A 133 1.19 14.37 -6.16
CA ILE A 133 1.77 13.25 -5.40
C ILE A 133 1.90 12.02 -6.30
N GLN A 134 0.87 11.74 -7.10
CA GLN A 134 0.87 10.62 -8.02
C GLN A 134 1.93 10.79 -9.13
N GLU A 135 2.02 11.96 -9.76
CA GLU A 135 3.06 12.28 -10.74
C GLU A 135 4.47 12.06 -10.15
N ASN A 136 4.69 12.47 -8.90
CA ASN A 136 5.96 12.26 -8.22
C ASN A 136 6.29 10.77 -8.04
N VAL A 137 5.31 9.96 -7.61
CA VAL A 137 5.50 8.52 -7.41
C VAL A 137 5.76 7.80 -8.73
N LEU A 138 5.02 8.14 -9.78
CA LEU A 138 5.20 7.55 -11.12
C LEU A 138 6.55 7.95 -11.72
N GLY A 139 6.93 9.22 -11.62
CA GLY A 139 8.23 9.69 -12.09
C GLY A 139 9.40 9.04 -11.37
N ALA A 140 9.27 8.82 -10.06
CA ALA A 140 10.28 8.11 -9.28
C ALA A 140 10.43 6.64 -9.72
N LYS A 141 9.33 5.95 -10.05
CA LYS A 141 9.37 4.59 -10.59
C LYS A 141 10.05 4.52 -11.97
N GLU A 142 9.81 5.50 -12.83
CA GLU A 142 10.47 5.57 -14.14
C GLU A 142 11.98 5.83 -14.02
N GLU A 143 12.41 6.68 -13.06
CA GLU A 143 13.82 6.93 -12.78
C GLU A 143 14.51 5.69 -12.20
N GLU A 144 13.84 4.97 -11.29
CA GLU A 144 14.35 3.71 -10.73
C GLU A 144 14.49 2.64 -11.82
N SER A 145 13.46 2.47 -12.68
CA SER A 145 13.51 1.52 -13.80
C SER A 145 14.64 1.83 -14.78
N LYS A 146 14.87 3.11 -15.10
CA LYS A 146 15.99 3.53 -15.96
C LYS A 146 17.35 3.30 -15.30
N SER A 147 17.47 3.54 -14.00
CA SER A 147 18.73 3.31 -13.28
C SER A 147 19.06 1.83 -13.18
N VAL A 148 18.06 0.96 -12.97
CA VAL A 148 18.22 -0.49 -13.00
C VAL A 148 18.64 -0.94 -14.41
N GLU A 149 17.99 -0.45 -15.47
CA GLU A 149 18.35 -0.78 -16.86
C GLU A 149 19.77 -0.32 -17.23
N LEU A 150 20.22 0.83 -16.71
CA LEU A 150 21.60 1.29 -16.91
C LEU A 150 22.62 0.44 -16.14
N MET A 151 22.32 0.07 -14.90
CA MET A 151 23.17 -0.84 -14.12
C MET A 151 23.23 -2.24 -14.73
N GLU A 152 22.10 -2.75 -15.26
CA GLU A 152 22.08 -4.01 -16.00
C GLU A 152 22.91 -3.93 -17.30
N LYS A 153 22.87 -2.81 -18.03
CA LYS A 153 23.71 -2.60 -19.20
C LYS A 153 25.21 -2.51 -18.86
N GLU A 154 25.55 -1.81 -17.79
CA GLU A 154 26.94 -1.74 -17.31
C GLU A 154 27.43 -3.09 -16.77
N ALA A 155 26.58 -3.85 -16.06
CA ALA A 155 26.88 -5.19 -15.61
C ALA A 155 27.03 -6.15 -16.81
N ALA A 156 26.13 -6.08 -17.81
CA ALA A 156 26.22 -6.89 -19.03
C ALA A 156 27.43 -6.55 -19.90
N GLU A 157 27.93 -5.30 -19.87
CA GLU A 157 29.19 -4.94 -20.52
C GLU A 157 30.42 -5.45 -19.74
N ALA A 158 30.32 -5.55 -18.41
CA ALA A 158 31.36 -6.12 -17.57
C ALA A 158 31.41 -7.67 -17.64
N GLU A 159 30.26 -8.32 -17.80
CA GLU A 159 30.09 -9.78 -17.85
C GLU A 159 30.25 -10.40 -19.25
N ARG A 160 30.45 -9.61 -20.31
CA ARG A 160 30.76 -10.15 -21.66
C ARG A 160 32.04 -10.99 -21.72
N LYS A 161 32.63 -11.30 -20.57
CA LYS A 161 33.76 -12.24 -20.45
C LYS A 161 33.39 -13.64 -19.97
N ASP A 162 32.19 -13.88 -19.43
CA ASP A 162 31.74 -15.22 -19.05
C ASP A 162 30.24 -15.39 -19.38
N GLN A 163 29.95 -16.41 -20.19
CA GLN A 163 28.64 -16.74 -20.73
C GLN A 163 27.64 -17.09 -19.61
N VAL A 164 26.69 -16.21 -19.34
CA VAL A 164 25.46 -16.52 -18.61
C VAL A 164 24.29 -16.46 -19.59
N SER A 165 23.44 -17.50 -19.60
CA SER A 165 22.43 -17.70 -20.63
C SER A 165 21.24 -16.72 -20.49
N GLU A 166 20.70 -16.27 -21.64
CA GLU A 166 19.47 -15.43 -21.74
C GLU A 166 18.23 -16.03 -21.03
N GLU A 167 18.28 -17.29 -20.65
CA GLU A 167 17.20 -17.98 -19.92
C GLU A 167 17.13 -17.59 -18.45
N GLU A 168 18.25 -17.29 -17.78
CA GLU A 168 18.28 -16.88 -16.36
C GLU A 168 17.75 -15.45 -16.16
N LEU A 169 18.02 -14.55 -17.10
CA LEU A 169 17.49 -13.18 -17.12
C LEU A 169 15.96 -13.10 -17.33
N LYS A 170 15.38 -14.05 -18.06
CA LYS A 170 13.92 -14.16 -18.20
C LYS A 170 13.23 -14.63 -16.93
N VAL A 171 13.83 -15.59 -16.23
CA VAL A 171 13.31 -16.13 -14.97
C VAL A 171 13.31 -15.06 -13.85
N GLU A 172 14.29 -14.16 -13.86
CA GLU A 172 14.38 -13.08 -12.86
C GLU A 172 13.35 -11.95 -13.11
N LYS A 173 13.05 -11.62 -14.37
CA LYS A 173 11.97 -10.70 -14.73
C LYS A 173 10.56 -11.27 -14.42
N GLU A 174 10.37 -12.56 -14.60
CA GLU A 174 9.11 -13.23 -14.21
C GLU A 174 8.96 -13.35 -12.68
N ALA A 175 10.06 -13.43 -11.93
CA ALA A 175 10.04 -13.52 -10.46
C ALA A 175 9.70 -12.18 -9.77
N LEU A 176 9.89 -11.03 -10.44
CA LEU A 176 9.50 -9.69 -9.93
C LEU A 176 8.08 -9.28 -10.35
N GLY A 177 7.46 -9.96 -11.30
CA GLY A 177 6.07 -9.79 -11.67
C GLY A 177 5.15 -10.55 -10.70
N PHE A 178 4.38 -9.85 -9.87
CA PHE A 178 3.34 -10.45 -9.04
C PHE A 178 2.20 -10.95 -9.95
N ASN A 179 2.38 -12.15 -10.52
CA ASN A 179 1.47 -12.74 -11.51
C ASN A 179 0.34 -13.60 -10.90
N LYS A 180 0.04 -13.37 -9.62
CA LYS A 180 -1.02 -14.09 -8.90
C LYS A 180 -2.33 -13.33 -8.95
N LYS A 181 -3.42 -14.08 -9.00
CA LYS A 181 -4.76 -13.53 -8.86
C LYS A 181 -5.14 -13.37 -7.40
N ILE A 182 -5.99 -12.40 -7.11
CA ILE A 182 -6.41 -12.08 -5.75
C ILE A 182 -7.93 -12.09 -5.68
N ILE A 183 -8.46 -12.74 -4.65
CA ILE A 183 -9.86 -12.65 -4.22
C ILE A 183 -9.87 -11.96 -2.86
N VAL A 184 -10.74 -10.97 -2.66
CA VAL A 184 -10.95 -10.34 -1.36
C VAL A 184 -12.33 -10.71 -0.85
N ASN A 185 -12.38 -11.47 0.25
CA ASN A 185 -13.65 -11.93 0.85
C ASN A 185 -14.42 -10.78 1.47
N HIS A 186 -13.73 -9.90 2.19
CA HIS A 186 -14.33 -8.74 2.83
C HIS A 186 -13.40 -7.53 2.72
N PHE A 187 -13.95 -6.42 2.27
CA PHE A 187 -13.28 -5.13 2.20
C PHE A 187 -14.15 -4.06 2.83
N ALA A 188 -13.62 -3.27 3.76
CA ALA A 188 -14.35 -2.21 4.43
C ALA A 188 -13.58 -0.89 4.44
N PHE A 189 -14.27 0.19 4.00
CA PHE A 189 -13.90 1.56 4.35
C PHE A 189 -14.79 2.04 5.49
N LYS A 190 -14.18 2.54 6.56
CA LYS A 190 -14.89 3.04 7.74
C LYS A 190 -14.43 4.45 8.08
N ASN A 191 -15.37 5.29 8.51
CA ASN A 191 -15.08 6.63 9.02
C ASN A 191 -14.21 7.46 8.06
N VAL A 192 -14.66 7.60 6.81
CA VAL A 192 -13.98 8.40 5.79
C VAL A 192 -14.55 9.81 5.79
N SER A 193 -13.69 10.81 5.90
CA SER A 193 -14.04 12.21 5.88
C SER A 193 -12.97 13.05 5.18
N GLY A 194 -13.27 14.29 4.89
CA GLY A 194 -12.31 15.16 4.26
C GLY A 194 -12.87 16.53 3.91
N LYS A 195 -12.07 17.24 3.15
CA LYS A 195 -12.46 18.54 2.57
C LYS A 195 -11.97 18.66 1.14
N LEU A 196 -12.81 19.27 0.32
CA LEU A 196 -12.52 19.64 -1.05
C LEU A 196 -12.42 21.17 -1.13
N ALA A 197 -11.28 21.70 -1.46
CA ALA A 197 -11.10 23.12 -1.76
C ALA A 197 -11.10 23.33 -3.27
N LEU A 198 -12.17 23.94 -3.77
CA LEU A 198 -12.35 24.28 -5.18
C LEU A 198 -11.63 25.56 -5.56
N SER A 199 -11.44 26.44 -4.58
CA SER A 199 -10.68 27.69 -4.67
C SER A 199 -10.26 28.12 -3.26
N LYS A 200 -9.43 29.17 -3.15
CA LYS A 200 -8.96 29.71 -1.87
C LYS A 200 -10.08 30.03 -0.87
N ASN A 201 -11.31 30.28 -1.36
CA ASN A 201 -12.45 30.69 -0.52
C ASN A 201 -13.63 29.71 -0.51
N VAL A 202 -13.53 28.58 -1.21
CA VAL A 202 -14.60 27.58 -1.29
C VAL A 202 -14.08 26.25 -0.84
N VAL A 203 -14.38 25.89 0.40
CA VAL A 203 -14.02 24.60 1.00
C VAL A 203 -15.31 23.86 1.36
N ILE A 204 -15.43 22.63 0.87
CA ILE A 204 -16.59 21.77 1.09
C ILE A 204 -16.14 20.57 1.92
N PRO A 205 -16.58 20.44 3.17
CA PRO A 205 -16.35 19.23 3.94
C PRO A 205 -17.22 18.09 3.39
N PHE A 206 -16.72 16.86 3.45
CA PHE A 206 -17.48 15.66 3.15
C PHE A 206 -17.24 14.58 4.18
N ALA A 207 -18.21 13.70 4.35
CA ALA A 207 -18.08 12.46 5.07
C ALA A 207 -18.79 11.36 4.27
N ILE A 208 -18.15 10.20 4.16
CA ILE A 208 -18.68 9.07 3.41
C ILE A 208 -19.13 8.02 4.41
N PRO A 209 -20.34 7.46 4.27
CA PRO A 209 -20.78 6.31 5.05
C PRO A 209 -19.80 5.15 4.88
N SER A 210 -19.77 4.25 5.88
CA SER A 210 -18.98 3.03 5.75
C SER A 210 -19.40 2.25 4.50
N ILE A 211 -18.39 1.79 3.75
CA ILE A 211 -18.59 0.99 2.54
C ILE A 211 -18.04 -0.39 2.85
N GLU A 212 -18.85 -1.40 2.61
CA GLU A 212 -18.47 -2.80 2.72
C GLU A 212 -18.65 -3.49 1.38
N LEU A 213 -17.61 -4.13 0.89
CA LEU A 213 -17.60 -4.94 -0.32
C LEU A 213 -17.29 -6.38 0.05
N LYS A 214 -17.91 -7.33 -0.63
CA LYS A 214 -17.73 -8.76 -0.38
C LYS A 214 -17.39 -9.49 -1.67
N ASP A 215 -16.62 -10.55 -1.55
CA ASP A 215 -16.33 -11.50 -2.62
C ASP A 215 -15.76 -10.86 -3.89
N ILE A 216 -14.91 -9.83 -3.73
CA ILE A 216 -14.31 -9.11 -4.86
C ILE A 216 -13.42 -10.07 -5.65
N GLY A 217 -13.69 -10.18 -6.96
CA GLY A 217 -12.96 -11.05 -7.87
C GLY A 217 -13.38 -12.53 -7.83
N ARG A 218 -14.27 -12.96 -6.95
CA ARG A 218 -14.66 -14.37 -6.80
C ARG A 218 -15.27 -14.96 -8.08
N ASP A 219 -16.20 -14.22 -8.70
CA ASP A 219 -16.89 -14.66 -9.93
C ASP A 219 -15.96 -14.76 -11.14
N SER A 220 -14.80 -14.09 -11.09
CA SER A 220 -13.80 -14.06 -12.17
C SER A 220 -12.61 -14.99 -11.92
N GLY A 221 -12.63 -15.77 -10.83
CA GLY A 221 -11.51 -16.61 -10.43
C GLY A 221 -10.28 -15.83 -9.94
N GLY A 222 -10.51 -14.62 -9.42
CA GLY A 222 -9.52 -13.68 -8.93
C GLY A 222 -9.19 -12.58 -9.92
N TYR A 223 -8.84 -11.41 -9.42
CA TYR A 223 -8.32 -10.28 -10.17
C TYR A 223 -6.79 -10.20 -10.03
N ASP A 224 -6.10 -9.72 -11.05
CA ASP A 224 -4.75 -9.18 -10.85
C ASP A 224 -4.81 -7.90 -9.98
N VAL A 225 -3.66 -7.45 -9.51
CA VAL A 225 -3.58 -6.30 -8.59
C VAL A 225 -4.21 -5.04 -9.20
N ASP A 226 -3.98 -4.78 -10.47
CA ASP A 226 -4.44 -3.56 -11.15
C ASP A 226 -5.97 -3.55 -11.28
N HIS A 227 -6.57 -4.68 -11.68
CA HIS A 227 -8.02 -4.84 -11.75
C HIS A 227 -8.67 -4.79 -10.36
N LEU A 228 -8.04 -5.38 -9.34
CA LEU A 228 -8.52 -5.31 -7.96
C LEU A 228 -8.56 -3.86 -7.45
N VAL A 229 -7.45 -3.14 -7.60
CA VAL A 229 -7.35 -1.73 -7.21
C VAL A 229 -8.37 -0.88 -7.97
N ALA A 230 -8.52 -1.10 -9.28
CA ALA A 230 -9.52 -0.38 -10.09
C ALA A 230 -10.95 -0.64 -9.63
N ALA A 231 -11.29 -1.88 -9.27
CA ALA A 231 -12.62 -2.23 -8.76
C ALA A 231 -12.92 -1.54 -7.43
N ILE A 232 -11.97 -1.55 -6.49
CA ILE A 232 -12.10 -0.90 -5.17
C ILE A 232 -12.23 0.62 -5.34
N ILE A 233 -11.36 1.22 -6.15
CA ILE A 233 -11.40 2.67 -6.42
C ILE A 233 -12.71 3.08 -7.09
N LYS A 234 -13.21 2.29 -8.04
CA LYS A 234 -14.50 2.56 -8.69
C LYS A 234 -15.63 2.63 -7.68
N GLU A 235 -15.69 1.68 -6.76
CA GLU A 235 -16.75 1.63 -5.75
C GLU A 235 -16.60 2.75 -4.72
N PHE A 236 -15.38 3.03 -4.28
CA PHE A 236 -15.08 4.17 -3.43
C PHE A 236 -15.57 5.48 -4.05
N TRP A 237 -15.22 5.76 -5.31
CA TRP A 237 -15.65 6.98 -6.00
C TRP A 237 -17.17 7.02 -6.26
N SER A 238 -17.78 5.87 -6.54
CA SER A 238 -19.25 5.79 -6.64
C SER A 238 -19.92 6.26 -5.35
N SER A 239 -19.43 5.83 -4.21
CA SER A 239 -19.92 6.22 -2.88
C SER A 239 -19.64 7.68 -2.55
N VAL A 240 -18.44 8.19 -2.90
CA VAL A 240 -18.09 9.61 -2.78
C VAL A 240 -19.07 10.46 -3.59
N MET A 241 -19.35 10.07 -4.84
CA MET A 241 -20.26 10.80 -5.72
C MET A 241 -21.69 10.80 -5.22
N THR A 242 -22.18 9.67 -4.72
CA THR A 242 -23.51 9.58 -4.13
C THR A 242 -23.63 10.53 -2.93
N SER A 243 -22.66 10.48 -2.01
CA SER A 243 -22.64 11.37 -0.84
C SER A 243 -22.50 12.86 -1.23
N ALA A 244 -21.76 13.16 -2.30
CA ALA A 244 -21.62 14.52 -2.81
C ALA A 244 -22.91 15.04 -3.46
N VAL A 245 -23.66 14.18 -4.16
CA VAL A 245 -25.00 14.54 -4.73
C VAL A 245 -26.00 14.83 -3.60
N ASP A 246 -26.04 14.02 -2.56
CA ASP A 246 -26.91 14.25 -1.41
C ASP A 246 -26.59 15.57 -0.70
N PHE A 247 -25.30 15.89 -0.56
CA PHE A 247 -24.85 17.17 -0.02
C PHE A 247 -25.18 18.36 -0.94
N SER A 248 -25.08 18.17 -2.27
CA SER A 248 -25.45 19.18 -3.27
C SER A 248 -26.93 19.54 -3.22
N ASN A 249 -27.78 18.52 -3.13
CA ASN A 249 -29.22 18.73 -3.02
C ASN A 249 -29.58 19.54 -1.77
N ALA A 250 -28.76 19.42 -0.71
CA ALA A 250 -28.92 20.19 0.52
C ALA A 250 -28.40 21.65 0.42
N LEU A 251 -27.44 21.97 -0.47
CA LEU A 251 -26.74 23.26 -0.56
C LEU A 251 -27.06 24.10 -1.81
N GLY A 252 -27.75 23.56 -2.81
CA GLY A 252 -28.13 24.28 -4.05
C GLY A 252 -26.97 24.50 -5.04
N ASP A 253 -27.14 25.45 -5.98
CA ASP A 253 -26.26 25.64 -7.18
C ASP A 253 -24.76 25.76 -6.95
N LYS A 254 -24.32 26.20 -5.78
CA LYS A 254 -22.88 26.31 -5.48
C LYS A 254 -22.20 24.94 -5.37
N ALA A 255 -22.93 23.90 -4.99
CA ALA A 255 -22.41 22.55 -4.84
C ALA A 255 -22.35 21.80 -6.17
N SER A 256 -23.18 22.14 -7.15
CA SER A 256 -23.15 21.52 -8.48
C SER A 256 -21.81 21.69 -9.20
N LYS A 257 -21.15 22.84 -9.02
CA LYS A 257 -19.80 23.07 -9.55
C LYS A 257 -18.74 22.23 -8.86
N ALA A 258 -18.90 21.95 -7.56
CA ALA A 258 -18.02 21.10 -6.79
C ALA A 258 -18.07 19.64 -7.24
N ILE A 259 -19.27 19.14 -7.51
CA ILE A 259 -19.51 17.78 -8.00
C ILE A 259 -18.89 17.55 -9.37
N ASN A 260 -19.02 18.53 -10.28
CA ASN A 260 -18.39 18.43 -11.58
C ASN A 260 -16.86 18.32 -11.47
N SER A 261 -16.25 19.04 -10.52
CA SER A 261 -14.80 18.94 -10.26
C SER A 261 -14.37 17.61 -9.66
N LEU A 262 -15.22 16.98 -8.81
CA LEU A 262 -15.01 15.61 -8.31
C LEU A 262 -15.15 14.58 -9.42
N ASN A 263 -16.10 14.74 -10.33
CA ASN A 263 -16.26 13.90 -11.51
C ASN A 263 -15.02 13.96 -12.41
N ASP A 264 -14.44 15.13 -12.61
CA ASP A 264 -13.23 15.32 -13.41
C ASP A 264 -12.03 14.61 -12.75
N ALA A 265 -11.86 14.75 -11.42
CA ALA A 265 -10.84 14.05 -10.67
C ALA A 265 -11.03 12.50 -10.71
N SER A 266 -12.28 12.05 -10.55
CA SER A 266 -12.62 10.62 -10.69
C SER A 266 -12.31 10.07 -12.08
N ASN A 267 -12.60 10.84 -13.12
CA ASN A 267 -12.34 10.45 -14.50
C ASN A 267 -10.84 10.45 -14.81
N SER A 268 -10.08 11.36 -14.22
CA SER A 268 -8.61 11.36 -14.30
C SER A 268 -8.02 10.09 -13.68
N LEU A 269 -8.47 9.70 -12.48
CA LEU A 269 -8.06 8.46 -11.83
C LEU A 269 -8.45 7.22 -12.64
N LYS A 270 -9.67 7.16 -13.19
CA LYS A 270 -10.10 6.05 -14.08
C LYS A 270 -9.27 5.98 -15.36
N GLY A 271 -8.81 7.12 -15.88
CA GLY A 271 -7.96 7.19 -17.08
C GLY A 271 -6.58 6.56 -16.89
N LEU A 272 -6.07 6.56 -15.66
CA LEU A 272 -4.75 6.01 -15.33
C LEU A 272 -4.73 4.49 -15.34
N PHE A 273 -5.83 3.84 -14.96
CA PHE A 273 -5.97 2.39 -14.96
C PHE A 273 -6.40 1.83 -16.34
N LYS A 274 -6.66 2.69 -17.33
CA LYS A 274 -7.12 2.29 -18.66
C LYS A 274 -6.00 2.28 -19.73
N LYS A 275 -4.76 2.62 -19.34
CA LYS A 275 -3.64 2.83 -20.27
C LYS A 275 -2.59 1.72 -20.26
N ASN A 276 -2.98 0.51 -19.79
CA ASN A 276 -2.17 -0.71 -19.96
C ASN A 276 -2.96 -1.79 -20.67
#